data_39862a53fee7dba30e4d191c33011b20
#
_entry.id   39862a53fee7dba30e4d191c33011b20
#
_cell.length_a   1.000
_cell.length_b   1.000
_cell.length_c   1.000
_cell.angle_alpha   90.00
_cell.angle_beta   90.00
_cell.angle_gamma   90.00
#
_symmetry.space_group_name_H-M   'P 1'
#
loop_
_entity.id
_entity.type
_entity.pdbx_description
1 polymer ?
#
loop_
_entity_poly.entity_id
_entity_poly.type
_entity_poly.pdbx_seq_one_letter_code
_entity_poly.pdbx_strand_id
1 'polypeptide(L)'
;MSTAFESATHYGKNEQFNLQVARGQIPGHTPVNIFGYNPAIPTGTPIAVWENATAYTFPTTAQQMRVYSSSASDINCRIVITGLDSYFLPITEVVILTNGTTGVLTTNLFYRINGVLATDAVYDNPVGNIFVSNSAKTVKYAQINAGVGKSQAAVYTVPAGHTFYLNRVDAYVSEAGGGSNYSLYRVSAADNVNGTTYIVLQSPFFGNYNARRVVPFPYTEKTDLQWQCSVGTSTAPIGVIIEGILIRNPI
;
A
#
# COMPACT_ATOMS: atom_id res chain seq x y z
N MET A 1 -27.01 -14.73 -25.78
CA MET A 1 -26.68 -14.15 -24.47
C MET A 1 -25.98 -15.22 -23.65
N SER A 2 -24.67 -15.19 -23.59
CA SER A 2 -23.92 -16.02 -22.66
C SER A 2 -24.06 -15.37 -21.28
N THR A 3 -24.78 -16.02 -20.39
CA THR A 3 -24.99 -15.52 -19.04
C THR A 3 -23.73 -15.77 -18.23
N ALA A 4 -23.40 -14.88 -17.29
CA ALA A 4 -22.24 -15.02 -16.39
C ALA A 4 -22.22 -16.37 -15.63
N PHE A 5 -23.30 -17.13 -15.64
CA PHE A 5 -23.42 -18.48 -15.10
C PHE A 5 -22.71 -19.56 -15.92
N GLU A 6 -22.59 -19.40 -17.25
CA GLU A 6 -21.94 -20.42 -18.10
C GLU A 6 -20.42 -20.38 -17.96
N SER A 7 -19.81 -19.24 -17.65
CA SER A 7 -18.38 -19.18 -17.44
C SER A 7 -17.94 -19.81 -16.11
N ALA A 8 -18.79 -19.77 -15.07
CA ALA A 8 -18.52 -20.42 -13.80
C ALA A 8 -18.59 -21.96 -13.86
N THR A 9 -19.35 -22.52 -14.80
CA THR A 9 -19.43 -23.98 -14.99
C THR A 9 -18.26 -24.57 -15.76
N HIS A 10 -17.45 -23.75 -16.46
CA HIS A 10 -16.30 -24.21 -17.25
C HIS A 10 -15.04 -24.44 -16.41
N TYR A 11 -14.95 -23.88 -15.22
CA TYR A 11 -13.75 -23.91 -14.37
C TYR A 11 -13.93 -24.73 -13.09
N GLY A 12 -14.56 -25.89 -13.18
CA GLY A 12 -14.64 -26.86 -12.08
C GLY A 12 -15.59 -26.45 -10.94
N LYS A 13 -16.60 -27.23 -10.72
CA LYS A 13 -17.71 -27.01 -9.77
C LYS A 13 -17.32 -26.76 -8.29
N ASN A 14 -16.03 -26.74 -7.95
CA ASN A 14 -15.52 -26.68 -6.57
C ASN A 14 -14.37 -25.69 -6.35
N GLU A 15 -14.05 -24.81 -7.31
CA GLU A 15 -13.00 -23.81 -7.08
C GLU A 15 -13.50 -22.69 -6.13
N GLN A 16 -12.72 -22.41 -5.09
CA GLN A 16 -13.08 -21.37 -4.12
C GLN A 16 -13.15 -19.99 -4.79
N PHE A 17 -14.13 -19.18 -4.43
CA PHE A 17 -14.35 -17.83 -4.98
C PHE A 17 -13.08 -16.98 -4.99
N ASN A 18 -12.33 -16.95 -3.87
CA ASN A 18 -11.10 -16.16 -3.76
C ASN A 18 -10.02 -16.61 -4.77
N LEU A 19 -9.95 -17.91 -5.07
CA LEU A 19 -9.02 -18.42 -6.08
C LEU A 19 -9.46 -18.01 -7.49
N GLN A 20 -10.77 -18.02 -7.79
CA GLN A 20 -11.29 -17.52 -9.06
C GLN A 20 -11.00 -16.03 -9.25
N VAL A 21 -11.14 -15.22 -8.19
CA VAL A 21 -10.75 -13.80 -8.21
C VAL A 21 -9.26 -13.66 -8.47
N ALA A 22 -8.42 -14.41 -7.75
CA ALA A 22 -6.96 -14.36 -7.91
C ALA A 22 -6.49 -14.74 -9.32
N ARG A 23 -7.24 -15.62 -10.00
CA ARG A 23 -6.99 -16.04 -11.39
C ARG A 23 -7.62 -15.12 -12.43
N GLY A 24 -8.29 -14.02 -12.02
CA GLY A 24 -8.95 -13.09 -12.93
C GLY A 24 -10.19 -13.66 -13.62
N GLN A 25 -10.80 -14.71 -13.08
CA GLN A 25 -11.97 -15.38 -13.69
C GLN A 25 -13.30 -14.67 -13.36
N ILE A 26 -13.29 -13.82 -12.35
CA ILE A 26 -14.47 -13.02 -11.97
C ILE A 26 -14.30 -11.59 -12.49
N PRO A 27 -15.04 -11.19 -13.54
CA PRO A 27 -14.94 -9.84 -14.08
C PRO A 27 -15.20 -8.77 -13.04
N GLY A 28 -14.43 -7.68 -13.09
CA GLY A 28 -14.57 -6.54 -12.19
C GLY A 28 -14.08 -6.78 -10.76
N HIS A 29 -13.48 -7.94 -10.46
CA HIS A 29 -12.90 -8.27 -9.16
C HIS A 29 -11.39 -8.38 -9.28
N THR A 30 -10.66 -7.71 -8.39
CA THR A 30 -9.20 -7.74 -8.33
C THR A 30 -8.75 -7.99 -6.90
N PRO A 31 -7.86 -8.98 -6.64
CA PRO A 31 -7.32 -9.18 -5.30
C PRO A 31 -6.39 -8.01 -4.95
N VAL A 32 -6.49 -7.54 -3.71
CA VAL A 32 -5.61 -6.51 -3.16
C VAL A 32 -4.90 -7.08 -1.95
N ASN A 33 -3.57 -7.16 -2.05
CA ASN A 33 -2.69 -7.61 -0.97
C ASN A 33 -1.68 -6.50 -0.70
N ILE A 34 -1.74 -5.93 0.50
CA ILE A 34 -0.87 -4.85 0.93
C ILE A 34 -0.04 -5.39 2.11
N PHE A 35 1.25 -5.12 2.06
CA PHE A 35 2.16 -5.41 3.16
C PHE A 35 2.84 -4.11 3.55
N GLY A 36 2.73 -3.74 4.83
CA GLY A 36 3.45 -2.64 5.43
C GLY A 36 4.50 -3.15 6.42
N TYR A 37 5.67 -2.55 6.40
CA TYR A 37 6.72 -2.83 7.38
C TYR A 37 7.44 -1.55 7.77
N ASN A 38 7.63 -1.40 9.07
CA ASN A 38 8.44 -0.32 9.63
C ASN A 38 9.38 -0.91 10.68
N PRO A 39 10.69 -0.75 10.53
CA PRO A 39 11.67 -1.32 11.48
C PRO A 39 11.67 -0.61 12.84
N ALA A 40 11.07 0.58 12.96
CA ALA A 40 11.15 1.42 14.15
C ALA A 40 9.89 2.28 14.34
N ILE A 41 8.73 1.64 14.52
CA ILE A 41 7.49 2.36 14.87
C ILE A 41 7.68 3.10 16.18
N PRO A 42 7.36 4.41 16.26
CA PRO A 42 7.54 5.20 17.46
C PRO A 42 6.47 4.92 18.52
N THR A 43 6.73 5.41 19.72
CA THR A 43 5.75 5.53 20.81
C THR A 43 4.79 6.70 20.56
N GLY A 44 3.63 6.68 21.22
CA GLY A 44 2.69 7.80 21.21
C GLY A 44 1.67 7.75 20.07
N THR A 45 1.63 8.77 19.21
CA THR A 45 0.63 8.85 18.14
C THR A 45 0.88 7.78 17.07
N PRO A 46 -0.13 6.95 16.73
CA PRO A 46 0.00 5.97 15.66
C PRO A 46 0.32 6.61 14.31
N ILE A 47 1.30 6.05 13.60
CA ILE A 47 1.67 6.44 12.24
C ILE A 47 1.44 5.27 11.28
N ALA A 48 1.27 5.56 9.99
CA ALA A 48 1.17 4.52 8.98
C ALA A 48 2.39 3.59 9.01
N VAL A 49 2.15 2.30 8.88
CA VAL A 49 3.23 1.31 8.84
C VAL A 49 3.82 1.28 7.44
N TRP A 50 4.96 1.92 7.27
CA TRP A 50 5.71 1.99 6.01
C TRP A 50 7.20 2.09 6.31
N GLU A 51 8.07 1.95 5.32
CA GLU A 51 9.52 1.81 5.51
C GLU A 51 10.21 3.03 6.14
N ASN A 52 9.51 4.15 6.26
CA ASN A 52 10.05 5.37 6.85
C ASN A 52 9.46 5.60 8.24
N ALA A 53 10.29 6.03 9.20
CA ALA A 53 9.87 6.30 10.58
C ALA A 53 9.05 7.60 10.76
N THR A 54 8.82 8.36 9.67
CA THR A 54 8.00 9.59 9.73
C THR A 54 6.53 9.29 9.46
N ALA A 55 5.65 10.15 9.93
CA ALA A 55 4.23 10.07 9.59
C ALA A 55 4.04 10.17 8.06
N TYR A 56 3.23 9.28 7.51
CA TYR A 56 2.89 9.31 6.09
C TYR A 56 1.91 10.43 5.78
N THR A 57 2.15 11.12 4.68
CA THR A 57 1.24 12.15 4.16
C THR A 57 0.95 11.90 2.69
N PHE A 58 -0.31 11.99 2.29
CA PHE A 58 -0.68 11.94 0.88
C PHE A 58 -0.32 13.25 0.17
N PRO A 59 0.00 13.22 -1.14
CA PRO A 59 0.11 14.44 -1.94
C PRO A 59 -1.19 15.26 -1.89
N THR A 60 -1.08 16.56 -1.75
CA THR A 60 -2.24 17.48 -1.71
C THR A 60 -2.74 17.87 -3.11
N THR A 61 -1.89 17.68 -4.12
CA THR A 61 -2.19 17.94 -5.55
C THR A 61 -1.51 16.87 -6.40
N ALA A 62 -2.07 16.61 -7.58
CA ALA A 62 -1.41 15.76 -8.57
C ALA A 62 -0.14 16.46 -9.08
N GLN A 63 0.99 15.75 -9.07
CA GLN A 63 2.29 16.30 -9.41
C GLN A 63 3.22 15.24 -10.01
N GLN A 64 4.23 15.70 -10.72
CA GLN A 64 5.32 14.81 -11.11
C GLN A 64 6.05 14.33 -9.87
N MET A 65 6.33 13.03 -9.83
CA MET A 65 7.13 12.42 -8.78
C MET A 65 8.59 12.36 -9.21
N ARG A 66 9.48 12.61 -8.25
CA ARG A 66 10.90 12.33 -8.44
C ARG A 66 11.22 10.97 -7.86
N VAL A 67 11.77 10.11 -8.73
CA VAL A 67 12.26 8.77 -8.35
C VAL A 67 13.77 8.83 -8.27
N TYR A 68 14.33 8.45 -7.14
CA TYR A 68 15.79 8.48 -6.93
C TYR A 68 16.23 7.42 -5.91
N SER A 69 17.51 7.11 -5.91
CA SER A 69 18.13 6.21 -4.93
C SER A 69 19.01 6.96 -3.95
N SER A 70 19.28 6.36 -2.80
CA SER A 70 20.35 6.78 -1.90
C SER A 70 21.74 6.37 -2.39
N SER A 71 21.84 5.49 -3.40
CA SER A 71 23.08 5.02 -4.01
C SER A 71 23.21 5.50 -5.45
N ALA A 72 24.39 6.03 -5.81
CA ALA A 72 24.72 6.36 -7.20
C ALA A 72 24.91 5.11 -8.07
N SER A 73 25.10 3.94 -7.45
CA SER A 73 25.26 2.66 -8.15
C SER A 73 23.96 2.10 -8.74
N ASP A 74 22.81 2.63 -8.33
CA ASP A 74 21.51 2.24 -8.89
C ASP A 74 21.28 2.94 -10.24
N ILE A 75 21.99 2.46 -11.24
CA ILE A 75 21.87 2.86 -12.65
C ILE A 75 21.12 1.76 -13.42
N ASN A 76 20.34 2.16 -14.43
CA ASN A 76 19.48 1.25 -15.21
C ASN A 76 18.45 0.46 -14.38
N CYS A 77 18.25 0.84 -13.12
CA CYS A 77 17.21 0.26 -12.28
C CYS A 77 15.85 0.73 -12.79
N ARG A 78 15.00 -0.22 -13.13
CA ARG A 78 13.65 0.03 -13.64
C ARG A 78 12.66 0.02 -12.48
N ILE A 79 12.00 1.15 -12.26
CA ILE A 79 11.04 1.36 -11.19
C ILE A 79 9.65 1.51 -11.79
N VAL A 80 8.74 0.61 -11.42
CA VAL A 80 7.32 0.67 -11.79
C VAL A 80 6.57 1.34 -10.65
N ILE A 81 5.87 2.41 -10.95
CA ILE A 81 5.03 3.14 -10.01
C ILE A 81 3.58 2.89 -10.40
N THR A 82 2.79 2.39 -9.47
CA THR A 82 1.33 2.29 -9.62
C THR A 82 0.66 3.27 -8.67
N GLY A 83 -0.30 4.00 -9.18
CA GLY A 83 -0.97 5.03 -8.41
C GLY A 83 -2.23 5.55 -9.10
N LEU A 84 -2.64 6.73 -8.72
CA LEU A 84 -3.85 7.37 -9.22
C LEU A 84 -3.54 8.80 -9.69
N ASP A 85 -4.22 9.24 -10.75
CA ASP A 85 -4.19 10.61 -11.25
C ASP A 85 -5.09 11.56 -10.42
N SER A 86 -5.27 12.80 -10.87
CA SER A 86 -6.11 13.81 -10.20
C SER A 86 -7.60 13.45 -10.15
N TYR A 87 -8.06 12.54 -10.98
CA TYR A 87 -9.43 12.02 -11.00
C TYR A 87 -9.57 10.71 -10.20
N PHE A 88 -8.49 10.27 -9.54
CA PHE A 88 -8.39 8.98 -8.87
C PHE A 88 -8.50 7.78 -9.83
N LEU A 89 -8.20 7.97 -11.11
CA LEU A 89 -8.13 6.89 -12.07
C LEU A 89 -6.76 6.21 -11.99
N PRO A 90 -6.70 4.87 -12.12
CA PRO A 90 -5.44 4.13 -12.07
C PRO A 90 -4.48 4.55 -13.18
N ILE A 91 -3.25 4.86 -12.80
CA ILE A 91 -2.13 5.10 -13.71
C ILE A 91 -0.91 4.29 -13.30
N THR A 92 -0.12 3.93 -14.28
CA THR A 92 1.16 3.22 -14.08
C THR A 92 2.23 3.88 -14.93
N GLU A 93 3.42 4.05 -14.37
CA GLU A 93 4.58 4.55 -15.11
C GLU A 93 5.82 3.76 -14.76
N VAL A 94 6.67 3.58 -15.75
CA VAL A 94 8.00 2.98 -15.61
C VAL A 94 9.05 4.05 -15.73
N VAL A 95 9.85 4.19 -14.70
CA VAL A 95 11.00 5.10 -14.65
C VAL A 95 12.29 4.29 -14.64
N ILE A 96 13.26 4.67 -15.46
CA ILE A 96 14.59 4.07 -15.46
C ILE A 96 15.58 5.07 -14.84
N LEU A 97 16.23 4.68 -13.75
CA LEU A 97 17.25 5.50 -13.11
C LEU A 97 18.51 5.51 -13.94
N THR A 98 18.91 6.66 -14.48
CA THR A 98 20.17 6.86 -15.19
C THR A 98 21.32 7.22 -14.26
N ASN A 99 21.01 7.83 -13.13
CA ASN A 99 21.91 8.10 -12.01
C ASN A 99 21.05 8.04 -10.73
N GLY A 100 21.35 7.09 -9.85
CA GLY A 100 20.53 6.80 -8.68
C GLY A 100 20.25 8.04 -7.84
N THR A 101 21.24 8.80 -7.47
CA THR A 101 21.10 9.93 -6.52
C THR A 101 20.47 11.18 -7.16
N THR A 102 20.68 11.42 -8.44
CA THR A 102 20.05 12.54 -9.15
C THR A 102 18.56 12.30 -9.31
N GLY A 103 18.21 11.09 -9.70
CA GLY A 103 16.84 10.65 -9.93
C GLY A 103 16.21 11.25 -11.20
N VAL A 104 15.03 10.74 -11.52
CA VAL A 104 14.25 11.05 -12.73
C VAL A 104 12.85 11.51 -12.32
N LEU A 105 12.29 12.50 -13.03
CA LEU A 105 10.89 12.90 -12.86
C LEU A 105 9.99 11.99 -13.68
N THR A 106 8.82 11.67 -13.14
CA THR A 106 7.76 11.02 -13.90
C THR A 106 7.20 11.96 -14.96
N THR A 107 6.67 11.40 -16.03
CA THR A 107 5.91 12.13 -17.05
C THR A 107 4.48 12.37 -16.57
N ASN A 108 3.87 11.34 -15.98
CA ASN A 108 2.53 11.44 -15.42
C ASN A 108 2.51 12.22 -14.13
N LEU A 109 1.35 12.85 -13.86
CA LEU A 109 1.06 13.51 -12.60
C LEU A 109 0.35 12.53 -11.67
N PHE A 110 1.00 12.13 -10.59
CA PHE A 110 0.43 11.25 -9.58
C PHE A 110 -0.21 12.08 -8.45
N TYR A 111 -1.44 11.73 -8.11
CA TYR A 111 -2.14 12.25 -6.93
C TYR A 111 -2.06 11.27 -5.76
N ARG A 112 -1.95 9.97 -6.05
CA ARG A 112 -1.73 8.92 -5.04
C ARG A 112 -0.73 7.89 -5.56
N ILE A 113 0.02 7.31 -4.62
CA ILE A 113 0.92 6.19 -4.91
C ILE A 113 0.40 4.98 -4.14
N ASN A 114 -0.01 3.92 -4.85
CA ASN A 114 -0.52 2.69 -4.27
C ASN A 114 0.52 1.57 -4.23
N GLY A 115 1.64 1.73 -4.94
CA GLY A 115 2.71 0.75 -4.92
C GLY A 115 3.89 1.13 -5.80
N VAL A 116 5.06 0.64 -5.41
CA VAL A 116 6.31 0.81 -6.17
C VAL A 116 7.04 -0.52 -6.20
N LEU A 117 7.53 -0.90 -7.37
CA LEU A 117 8.24 -2.15 -7.62
C LEU A 117 9.51 -1.87 -8.42
N ALA A 118 10.64 -2.40 -7.98
CA ALA A 118 11.86 -2.46 -8.77
C ALA A 118 11.84 -3.74 -9.62
N THR A 119 11.97 -3.59 -10.93
CA THR A 119 12.02 -4.69 -11.91
C THR A 119 13.26 -4.55 -12.78
N ASP A 120 13.77 -5.65 -13.34
CA ASP A 120 14.92 -5.66 -14.24
C ASP A 120 16.14 -4.90 -13.69
N ALA A 121 16.37 -4.95 -12.40
CA ALA A 121 17.69 -4.66 -11.92
C ALA A 121 18.60 -5.72 -12.55
N VAL A 122 19.54 -5.29 -13.36
CA VAL A 122 20.61 -6.15 -13.90
C VAL A 122 21.33 -6.88 -12.76
N TYR A 123 21.02 -6.48 -11.52
CA TYR A 123 21.54 -6.96 -10.25
C TYR A 123 20.42 -7.00 -9.22
N ASP A 124 19.78 -8.11 -9.07
CA ASP A 124 18.84 -8.60 -8.05
C ASP A 124 17.93 -7.58 -7.33
N ASN A 125 18.43 -6.60 -6.64
CA ASN A 125 17.67 -5.59 -5.89
C ASN A 125 18.44 -4.27 -5.84
N PRO A 126 17.76 -3.13 -5.60
CA PRO A 126 18.43 -1.84 -5.44
C PRO A 126 19.52 -1.89 -4.35
N VAL A 127 20.68 -1.32 -4.65
CA VAL A 127 21.81 -1.20 -3.72
C VAL A 127 21.50 -0.19 -2.63
N GLY A 128 20.83 0.91 -3.00
CA GLY A 128 20.35 1.93 -2.09
C GLY A 128 18.84 1.88 -1.88
N ASN A 129 18.35 2.70 -0.97
CA ASN A 129 16.93 2.91 -0.82
C ASN A 129 16.40 3.69 -2.03
N ILE A 130 15.32 3.19 -2.66
CA ILE A 130 14.61 3.92 -3.70
C ILE A 130 13.52 4.76 -3.06
N PHE A 131 13.42 6.01 -3.47
CA PHE A 131 12.40 6.95 -2.99
C PHE A 131 11.55 7.46 -4.15
N VAL A 132 10.25 7.57 -3.90
CA VAL A 132 9.31 8.34 -4.71
C VAL A 132 8.88 9.54 -3.88
N SER A 133 9.14 10.75 -4.37
CA SER A 133 8.96 11.99 -3.61
C SER A 133 8.37 13.10 -4.50
N ASN A 134 8.07 14.25 -3.88
CA ASN A 134 7.87 15.47 -4.64
C ASN A 134 9.14 15.84 -5.43
N SER A 135 9.03 16.73 -6.40
CA SER A 135 10.15 17.14 -7.28
C SER A 135 11.36 17.68 -6.52
N ALA A 136 11.13 18.32 -5.36
CA ALA A 136 12.15 18.91 -4.50
C ALA A 136 12.82 17.90 -3.53
N LYS A 137 12.39 16.63 -3.49
CA LYS A 137 12.86 15.58 -2.57
C LYS A 137 12.59 15.86 -1.08
N THR A 138 11.69 16.78 -0.75
CA THR A 138 11.40 17.17 0.64
C THR A 138 10.35 16.30 1.31
N VAL A 139 9.41 15.74 0.53
CA VAL A 139 8.36 14.85 1.03
C VAL A 139 8.43 13.53 0.26
N LYS A 140 8.54 12.42 0.97
CA LYS A 140 8.54 11.06 0.40
C LYS A 140 7.13 10.49 0.45
N TYR A 141 6.70 9.87 -0.64
CA TYR A 141 5.40 9.24 -0.80
C TYR A 141 5.47 7.71 -0.94
N ALA A 142 6.65 7.17 -1.24
CA ALA A 142 6.94 5.74 -1.18
C ALA A 142 8.45 5.53 -1.02
N GLN A 143 8.79 4.36 -0.51
CA GLN A 143 10.17 3.92 -0.34
C GLN A 143 10.27 2.42 -0.65
N ILE A 144 11.40 2.00 -1.22
CA ILE A 144 11.85 0.61 -1.25
C ILE A 144 13.18 0.59 -0.52
N ASN A 145 13.30 -0.21 0.52
CA ASN A 145 14.58 -0.36 1.23
C ASN A 145 15.59 -1.10 0.39
N ALA A 146 16.86 -0.80 0.60
CA ALA A 146 17.98 -1.50 -0.04
C ALA A 146 17.83 -3.02 0.13
N GLY A 147 18.08 -3.78 -0.93
CA GLY A 147 17.90 -5.23 -0.94
C GLY A 147 16.45 -5.73 -0.98
N VAL A 148 15.46 -4.83 -1.01
CA VAL A 148 14.04 -5.16 -1.11
C VAL A 148 13.51 -4.66 -2.46
N GLY A 149 12.87 -5.51 -3.21
CA GLY A 149 12.41 -5.18 -4.57
C GLY A 149 11.08 -4.44 -4.65
N LYS A 150 10.35 -4.26 -3.54
CA LYS A 150 9.00 -3.70 -3.51
C LYS A 150 8.79 -2.81 -2.30
N SER A 151 7.99 -1.74 -2.46
CA SER A 151 7.58 -0.90 -1.33
C SER A 151 6.69 -1.69 -0.36
N GLN A 152 6.90 -1.46 0.93
CA GLN A 152 6.22 -2.12 2.04
C GLN A 152 5.46 -1.06 2.85
N ALA A 153 4.41 -0.50 2.25
CA ALA A 153 3.64 0.60 2.83
C ALA A 153 2.17 0.18 3.02
N ALA A 154 1.71 0.21 4.27
CA ALA A 154 0.31 -0.06 4.62
C ALA A 154 -0.54 1.21 4.42
N VAL A 155 -0.54 1.70 3.19
CA VAL A 155 -1.38 2.81 2.72
C VAL A 155 -2.02 2.42 1.39
N TYR A 156 -3.24 2.87 1.17
CA TYR A 156 -3.95 2.58 -0.07
C TYR A 156 -5.01 3.63 -0.34
N THR A 157 -5.18 4.01 -1.60
CA THR A 157 -6.31 4.84 -2.01
C THR A 157 -7.18 4.03 -2.96
N VAL A 158 -8.47 3.99 -2.67
CA VAL A 158 -9.46 3.28 -3.49
C VAL A 158 -9.67 4.05 -4.79
N PRO A 159 -9.46 3.43 -5.97
CA PRO A 159 -9.66 4.08 -7.25
C PRO A 159 -11.11 4.52 -7.48
N ALA A 160 -11.31 5.56 -8.28
CA ALA A 160 -12.63 5.96 -8.76
C ALA A 160 -13.34 4.80 -9.47
N GLY A 161 -14.66 4.69 -9.29
CA GLY A 161 -15.49 3.62 -9.87
C GLY A 161 -15.27 2.25 -9.21
N HIS A 162 -14.66 2.18 -8.03
CA HIS A 162 -14.42 0.92 -7.32
C HIS A 162 -14.79 1.02 -5.84
N THR A 163 -15.05 -0.13 -5.24
CA THR A 163 -15.17 -0.32 -3.79
C THR A 163 -14.15 -1.37 -3.34
N PHE A 164 -13.39 -1.05 -2.31
CA PHE A 164 -12.46 -1.99 -1.69
C PHE A 164 -13.14 -2.70 -0.51
N TYR A 165 -13.21 -4.01 -0.57
CA TYR A 165 -13.77 -4.87 0.47
C TYR A 165 -12.65 -5.51 1.27
N LEU A 166 -12.47 -5.04 2.50
CA LEU A 166 -11.44 -5.54 3.42
C LEU A 166 -11.89 -6.86 4.05
N ASN A 167 -11.11 -7.93 3.83
CA ASN A 167 -11.37 -9.27 4.36
C ASN A 167 -10.57 -9.57 5.62
N ARG A 168 -9.29 -9.17 5.64
CA ARG A 168 -8.36 -9.56 6.70
C ARG A 168 -7.32 -8.49 6.94
N VAL A 169 -6.96 -8.34 8.21
CA VAL A 169 -5.77 -7.59 8.65
C VAL A 169 -5.05 -8.39 9.71
N ASP A 170 -3.74 -8.53 9.55
CA ASP A 170 -2.86 -9.03 10.59
C ASP A 170 -1.78 -7.99 10.86
N ALA A 171 -1.51 -7.70 12.13
CA ALA A 171 -0.39 -6.86 12.54
C ALA A 171 0.49 -7.65 13.53
N TYR A 172 1.79 -7.51 13.37
CA TYR A 172 2.80 -8.20 14.16
C TYR A 172 3.78 -7.18 14.70
N VAL A 173 4.05 -7.25 16.00
CA VAL A 173 5.09 -6.47 16.65
C VAL A 173 6.12 -7.42 17.23
N SER A 174 7.41 -7.17 17.00
CA SER A 174 8.44 -7.89 17.74
C SER A 174 8.48 -7.35 19.16
N GLU A 175 8.48 -8.23 20.14
CA GLU A 175 8.60 -7.86 21.55
C GLU A 175 9.98 -7.22 21.80
N ALA A 176 10.01 -5.89 21.85
CA ALA A 176 11.15 -5.17 22.37
C ALA A 176 10.97 -5.03 23.87
N GLY A 177 11.54 -5.99 24.64
CA GLY A 177 11.79 -5.85 26.07
C GLY A 177 10.58 -5.78 26.99
N GLY A 178 10.12 -6.91 27.51
CA GLY A 178 9.30 -7.02 28.71
C GLY A 178 7.78 -6.91 28.49
N GLY A 179 7.09 -7.99 28.72
CA GLY A 179 5.69 -8.34 28.46
C GLY A 179 4.57 -7.48 29.06
N SER A 180 4.73 -6.18 29.18
CA SER A 180 3.66 -5.28 29.69
C SER A 180 3.26 -4.19 28.71
N ASN A 181 3.88 -4.13 27.51
CA ASN A 181 3.67 -3.02 26.60
C ASN A 181 2.75 -3.42 25.46
N TYR A 182 1.55 -2.92 25.49
CA TYR A 182 0.65 -3.02 24.35
C TYR A 182 1.10 -2.11 23.20
N SER A 183 0.87 -2.55 21.99
CA SER A 183 0.90 -1.74 20.78
C SER A 183 -0.52 -1.32 20.42
N LEU A 184 -0.66 -0.20 19.73
CA LEU A 184 -1.94 0.27 19.26
C LEU A 184 -1.99 0.09 17.73
N TYR A 185 -3.02 -0.60 17.26
CA TYR A 185 -3.39 -0.67 15.87
C TYR A 185 -4.57 0.24 15.58
N ARG A 186 -4.50 1.00 14.49
CA ARG A 186 -5.55 1.92 14.07
C ARG A 186 -5.72 1.92 12.56
N VAL A 187 -6.94 2.01 12.08
CA VAL A 187 -7.24 2.30 10.66
C VAL A 187 -7.83 3.70 10.58
N SER A 188 -7.15 4.58 9.86
CA SER A 188 -7.63 5.90 9.51
C SER A 188 -8.10 5.91 8.06
N ALA A 189 -9.26 6.50 7.81
CA ALA A 189 -9.82 6.70 6.48
C ALA A 189 -10.14 8.17 6.24
N ALA A 190 -9.80 8.67 5.06
CA ALA A 190 -10.19 10.00 4.59
C ALA A 190 -11.02 9.84 3.32
N ASP A 191 -12.29 10.21 3.40
CA ASP A 191 -13.21 10.23 2.27
C ASP A 191 -13.00 11.54 1.47
N ASN A 192 -12.37 11.44 0.32
CA ASN A 192 -12.09 12.59 -0.53
C ASN A 192 -13.32 13.08 -1.33
N VAL A 193 -14.43 12.35 -1.31
CA VAL A 193 -15.70 12.81 -1.92
C VAL A 193 -16.40 13.78 -0.98
N ASN A 194 -16.49 13.42 0.31
CA ASN A 194 -17.22 14.20 1.31
C ASN A 194 -16.29 15.08 2.18
N GLY A 195 -14.98 14.96 2.04
CA GLY A 195 -13.99 15.74 2.79
C GLY A 195 -13.90 15.37 4.28
N THR A 196 -14.26 14.15 4.65
CA THR A 196 -14.26 13.69 6.04
C THR A 196 -13.11 12.73 6.33
N THR A 197 -12.48 12.91 7.50
CA THR A 197 -11.48 11.96 8.01
C THR A 197 -11.99 11.33 9.30
N TYR A 198 -11.89 10.01 9.43
CA TYR A 198 -12.39 9.28 10.59
C TYR A 198 -11.51 8.07 10.92
N ILE A 199 -11.61 7.63 12.17
CA ILE A 199 -10.99 6.40 12.64
C ILE A 199 -12.02 5.27 12.46
N VAL A 200 -11.69 4.31 11.60
CA VAL A 200 -12.57 3.15 11.33
C VAL A 200 -12.52 2.16 12.48
N LEU A 201 -11.31 1.94 13.00
CA LEU A 201 -11.03 0.99 14.06
C LEU A 201 -9.79 1.43 14.83
N GLN A 202 -9.82 1.21 16.13
CA GLN A 202 -8.66 1.34 16.99
C GLN A 202 -8.69 0.22 18.03
N SER A 203 -7.58 -0.51 18.20
CA SER A 203 -7.49 -1.62 19.13
C SER A 203 -6.09 -1.74 19.71
N PRO A 204 -5.95 -1.88 21.04
CA PRO A 204 -4.69 -2.32 21.61
C PRO A 204 -4.44 -3.80 21.31
N PHE A 205 -3.18 -4.20 21.19
CA PHE A 205 -2.79 -5.59 20.99
C PHE A 205 -1.42 -5.89 21.59
N PHE A 206 -1.15 -7.18 21.82
CA PHE A 206 0.12 -7.70 22.30
C PHE A 206 0.65 -8.72 21.28
N GLY A 207 1.89 -8.59 20.87
CA GLY A 207 2.56 -9.52 19.95
C GLY A 207 1.91 -9.52 18.55
N ASN A 208 0.66 -9.96 18.45
CA ASN A 208 -0.06 -10.01 17.19
C ASN A 208 -1.52 -9.54 17.32
N TYR A 209 -2.00 -8.93 16.26
CA TYR A 209 -3.41 -8.59 16.03
C TYR A 209 -3.89 -9.31 14.77
N ASN A 210 -4.97 -10.07 14.89
CA ASN A 210 -5.56 -10.79 13.76
C ASN A 210 -7.04 -10.45 13.68
N ALA A 211 -7.47 -9.86 12.58
CA ALA A 211 -8.86 -9.55 12.31
C ALA A 211 -9.29 -10.13 10.96
N ARG A 212 -10.00 -11.25 11.03
CA ARG A 212 -10.65 -11.84 9.87
C ARG A 212 -12.13 -11.46 9.91
N ARG A 213 -12.65 -10.90 8.83
CA ARG A 213 -14.05 -10.47 8.76
C ARG A 213 -14.92 -11.53 8.09
N VAL A 214 -16.00 -11.93 8.74
CA VAL A 214 -17.01 -12.81 8.16
C VAL A 214 -17.75 -12.05 7.04
N VAL A 215 -18.08 -10.78 7.31
CA VAL A 215 -18.60 -9.86 6.30
C VAL A 215 -17.51 -8.83 6.00
N PRO A 216 -17.03 -8.76 4.76
CA PRO A 216 -16.01 -7.78 4.37
C PRO A 216 -16.47 -6.34 4.63
N PHE A 217 -15.56 -5.49 5.08
CA PHE A 217 -15.85 -4.08 5.32
C PHE A 217 -15.64 -3.27 4.03
N PRO A 218 -16.65 -2.55 3.52
CA PRO A 218 -16.52 -1.76 2.30
C PRO A 218 -15.87 -0.40 2.56
N TYR A 219 -14.93 -0.03 1.70
CA TYR A 219 -14.43 1.34 1.56
C TYR A 219 -14.78 1.83 0.16
N THR A 220 -15.50 2.95 0.11
CA THR A 220 -15.95 3.55 -1.15
C THR A 220 -14.81 4.14 -1.97
N GLU A 221 -15.07 4.42 -3.23
CA GLU A 221 -14.11 5.08 -4.12
C GLU A 221 -13.52 6.36 -3.51
N LYS A 222 -12.29 6.69 -3.92
CA LYS A 222 -11.54 7.89 -3.51
C LYS A 222 -11.29 8.00 -2.01
N THR A 223 -11.41 6.89 -1.26
CA THR A 223 -11.05 6.83 0.15
C THR A 223 -9.58 6.56 0.31
N ASP A 224 -8.87 7.44 1.02
CA ASP A 224 -7.49 7.23 1.47
C ASP A 224 -7.47 6.41 2.75
N LEU A 225 -6.72 5.33 2.76
CA LEU A 225 -6.59 4.41 3.90
C LEU A 225 -5.16 4.40 4.42
N GLN A 226 -5.02 4.47 5.73
CA GLN A 226 -3.76 4.26 6.43
C GLN A 226 -3.96 3.24 7.55
N TRP A 227 -3.20 2.16 7.52
CA TRP A 227 -3.08 1.22 8.63
C TRP A 227 -1.90 1.67 9.48
N GLN A 228 -2.23 2.13 10.68
CA GLN A 228 -1.33 2.86 11.56
C GLN A 228 -1.06 2.06 12.82
N CYS A 229 0.16 2.16 13.34
CA CYS A 229 0.53 1.57 14.62
C CYS A 229 1.33 2.56 15.47
N SER A 230 1.31 2.34 16.78
CA SER A 230 2.26 2.88 17.73
C SER A 230 2.61 1.81 18.76
N VAL A 231 3.74 1.96 19.43
CA VAL A 231 4.18 1.09 20.51
C VAL A 231 4.15 1.80 21.85
N GLY A 232 4.06 1.04 22.96
CA GLY A 232 3.84 1.61 24.29
C GLY A 232 5.04 2.33 24.88
N THR A 233 6.25 1.76 24.84
CA THR A 233 7.40 2.28 25.63
C THR A 233 8.70 2.49 24.86
N SER A 234 8.95 1.74 23.78
CA SER A 234 10.16 1.86 22.98
C SER A 234 9.85 1.58 21.52
N THR A 235 10.65 2.13 20.61
CA THR A 235 10.48 1.82 19.18
C THR A 235 10.60 0.32 18.93
N ALA A 236 9.72 -0.21 18.07
CA ALA A 236 9.76 -1.62 17.70
C ALA A 236 9.43 -1.83 16.21
N PRO A 237 9.95 -2.91 15.60
CA PRO A 237 9.53 -3.33 14.27
C PRO A 237 8.07 -3.76 14.27
N ILE A 238 7.30 -3.29 13.30
CA ILE A 238 5.91 -3.72 13.06
C ILE A 238 5.73 -4.06 11.59
N GLY A 239 5.10 -5.22 11.35
CA GLY A 239 4.59 -5.63 10.05
C GLY A 239 3.07 -5.68 10.04
N VAL A 240 2.43 -5.29 8.94
CA VAL A 240 0.97 -5.35 8.74
C VAL A 240 0.68 -6.00 7.40
N ILE A 241 -0.21 -6.99 7.39
CA ILE A 241 -0.72 -7.64 6.19
C ILE A 241 -2.19 -7.28 6.05
N ILE A 242 -2.58 -6.81 4.88
CA ILE A 242 -3.97 -6.43 4.57
C ILE A 242 -4.39 -7.20 3.31
N GLU A 243 -5.51 -7.90 3.40
CA GLU A 243 -6.08 -8.66 2.30
C GLU A 243 -7.52 -8.23 2.03
N GLY A 244 -7.86 -8.05 0.77
CA GLY A 244 -9.21 -7.69 0.36
C GLY A 244 -9.43 -7.85 -1.14
N ILE A 245 -10.59 -7.44 -1.57
CA ILE A 245 -11.00 -7.49 -2.98
C ILE A 245 -11.45 -6.10 -3.41
N LEU A 246 -10.88 -5.60 -4.48
CA LEU A 246 -11.34 -4.41 -5.16
C LEU A 246 -12.40 -4.81 -6.19
N ILE A 247 -13.59 -4.23 -6.08
CA ILE A 247 -14.71 -4.55 -6.97
C ILE A 247 -15.11 -3.28 -7.72
N ARG A 248 -15.27 -3.42 -9.04
CA ARG A 248 -15.77 -2.35 -9.89
C ARG A 248 -17.24 -2.09 -9.56
N ASN A 249 -17.59 -0.83 -9.31
CA ASN A 249 -18.96 -0.43 -9.05
C ASN A 249 -19.86 -0.67 -10.28
N PRO A 250 -21.14 -1.01 -10.09
CA PRO A 250 -22.09 -1.05 -11.19
C PRO A 250 -22.17 0.31 -11.88
N ILE A 251 -22.33 0.29 -13.20
CA ILE A 251 -22.57 1.49 -14.01
C ILE A 251 -24.06 1.82 -13.96
#